data_bde1a56f3f205f07d3d4cf3ffe58dfc8
#
_entry.id   bde1a56f3f205f07d3d4cf3ffe58dfc8
#
_cell.length_a   1.000
_cell.length_b   1.000
_cell.length_c   1.000
_cell.angle_alpha   90.00
_cell.angle_beta   90.00
_cell.angle_gamma   90.00
#
_symmetry.space_group_name_H-M   'P 1'
#
loop_
_entity.id
_entity.type
_entity.pdbx_description
1 polymer ?
#
loop_
_entity_poly.entity_id
_entity_poly.type
_entity_poly.pdbx_seq_one_letter_code
_entity_poly.pdbx_strand_id
1 'polypeptide(L)'
;ECSIQRRNQKVVEEAPSPFLDPETRAAMGEQSCALAAAVGYASAGTVEFIVDGSKSFYFLEMNTRLQVEHPVTELITGVDLVEQMIRVAAGEKLAFSQKDIGINGWAIENRVYAEDPYRGFLPSIGRLTRYRPPTEVAGGPMLDAGTWPDLGNGPRPVATEPPLAVRNDTGVYEGGEISMFYDPMIAKLCTWAPTRGDAIEAMRNALDAFEIEGIGHNIPFVAAVMDHPKFISGEMTTAFIAEEYPDGFEGVTLDETALRRIAAATVAMYRVAEIRRTRVSGRMGNHERRVGTEWVADLGGMSFPVTVSADPSGADIRFENGDV
;
A
#
# COMPACT_ATOMS: atom_id res chain seq x y z
N GLU A 1 -7.46 7.38 -10.88
CA GLU A 1 -8.27 8.56 -11.18
C GLU A 1 -8.04 9.70 -10.19
N CYS A 2 -7.69 9.43 -8.94
CA CYS A 2 -7.32 10.48 -7.98
C CYS A 2 -6.12 10.06 -7.15
N SER A 3 -5.44 11.04 -6.53
CA SER A 3 -4.19 10.82 -5.82
C SER A 3 -4.03 11.76 -4.63
N ILE A 4 -3.33 11.28 -3.61
CA ILE A 4 -2.74 12.11 -2.57
C ILE A 4 -1.30 12.39 -2.98
N GLN A 5 -0.91 13.66 -2.91
CA GLN A 5 0.37 14.12 -3.42
C GLN A 5 1.20 14.81 -2.33
N ARG A 6 2.52 14.64 -2.43
CA ARG A 6 3.51 15.40 -1.68
C ARG A 6 4.45 16.08 -2.65
N ARG A 7 4.51 17.43 -2.59
CA ARG A 7 5.34 18.24 -3.51
C ARG A 7 5.13 17.88 -4.98
N ASN A 8 3.87 17.74 -5.39
CA ASN A 8 3.43 17.33 -6.72
C ASN A 8 3.84 15.88 -7.12
N GLN A 9 4.31 15.07 -6.19
CA GLN A 9 4.54 13.65 -6.38
C GLN A 9 3.38 12.84 -5.80
N LYS A 10 2.81 11.96 -6.58
CA LYS A 10 1.76 11.04 -6.15
C LYS A 10 2.34 10.04 -5.16
N VAL A 11 1.67 9.83 -4.03
CA VAL A 11 2.09 8.90 -2.97
C VAL A 11 1.06 7.78 -2.79
N VAL A 12 -0.22 8.15 -2.84
CA VAL A 12 -1.36 7.22 -2.84
C VAL A 12 -2.21 7.51 -4.05
N GLU A 13 -2.65 6.48 -4.72
CA GLU A 13 -3.51 6.57 -5.89
C GLU A 13 -4.64 5.56 -5.79
N GLU A 14 -5.80 5.91 -6.33
CA GLU A 14 -6.92 5.01 -6.41
C GLU A 14 -7.70 5.15 -7.72
N ALA A 15 -8.30 4.06 -8.14
CA ALA A 15 -9.23 4.01 -9.24
C ALA A 15 -10.36 2.99 -8.93
N PRO A 16 -11.61 3.36 -9.24
CA PRO A 16 -12.07 4.68 -9.68
C PRO A 16 -11.98 5.74 -8.59
N SER A 17 -12.20 7.01 -8.92
CA SER A 17 -12.26 8.09 -7.93
C SER A 17 -13.59 8.08 -7.17
N PRO A 18 -13.59 8.21 -5.83
CA PRO A 18 -14.82 8.37 -5.06
C PRO A 18 -15.51 9.72 -5.31
N PHE A 19 -14.76 10.70 -5.85
CA PHE A 19 -15.25 12.05 -6.09
C PHE A 19 -15.99 12.19 -7.42
N LEU A 20 -15.56 11.46 -8.46
CA LEU A 20 -16.13 11.60 -9.81
C LEU A 20 -17.42 10.81 -9.96
N ASP A 21 -18.47 11.49 -10.44
CA ASP A 21 -19.66 10.81 -10.93
C ASP A 21 -19.46 10.26 -12.36
N PRO A 22 -20.35 9.37 -12.82
CA PRO A 22 -20.23 8.76 -14.13
C PRO A 22 -20.26 9.78 -15.30
N GLU A 23 -21.01 10.87 -15.16
CA GLU A 23 -21.14 11.90 -16.20
C GLU A 23 -19.84 12.68 -16.36
N THR A 24 -19.28 13.18 -15.27
CA THR A 24 -17.98 13.86 -15.26
C THR A 24 -16.87 12.96 -15.78
N ARG A 25 -16.84 11.68 -15.36
CA ARG A 25 -15.86 10.70 -15.83
C ARG A 25 -15.98 10.48 -17.34
N ALA A 26 -17.19 10.34 -17.87
CA ALA A 26 -17.41 10.17 -19.31
C ALA A 26 -16.91 11.39 -20.09
N ALA A 27 -17.26 12.61 -19.65
CA ALA A 27 -16.83 13.85 -20.31
C ALA A 27 -15.30 14.00 -20.31
N MET A 28 -14.61 13.68 -19.19
CA MET A 28 -13.14 13.69 -19.13
C MET A 28 -12.55 12.64 -20.09
N GLY A 29 -13.13 11.46 -20.16
CA GLY A 29 -12.71 10.39 -21.07
C GLY A 29 -12.86 10.79 -22.56
N GLU A 30 -13.99 11.37 -22.94
CA GLU A 30 -14.23 11.87 -24.27
C GLU A 30 -13.21 12.96 -24.67
N GLN A 31 -12.93 13.90 -23.78
CA GLN A 31 -11.94 14.93 -24.02
C GLN A 31 -10.53 14.34 -24.16
N SER A 32 -10.17 13.36 -23.33
CA SER A 32 -8.88 12.67 -23.41
C SER A 32 -8.70 11.97 -24.76
N CYS A 33 -9.72 11.24 -25.20
CA CYS A 33 -9.72 10.59 -26.52
C CYS A 33 -9.62 11.61 -27.66
N ALA A 34 -10.37 12.71 -27.59
CA ALA A 34 -10.33 13.76 -28.59
C ALA A 34 -8.96 14.43 -28.71
N LEU A 35 -8.31 14.72 -27.57
CA LEU A 35 -6.95 15.26 -27.52
C LEU A 35 -5.94 14.31 -28.15
N ALA A 36 -5.95 13.04 -27.77
CA ALA A 36 -5.05 12.02 -28.31
C ALA A 36 -5.24 11.85 -29.82
N ALA A 37 -6.50 11.81 -30.29
CA ALA A 37 -6.82 11.69 -31.69
C ALA A 37 -6.37 12.91 -32.50
N ALA A 38 -6.55 14.14 -31.99
CA ALA A 38 -6.17 15.38 -32.66
C ALA A 38 -4.66 15.46 -32.96
N VAL A 39 -3.82 14.82 -32.18
CA VAL A 39 -2.36 14.79 -32.37
C VAL A 39 -1.87 13.48 -32.97
N GLY A 40 -2.76 12.55 -33.31
CA GLY A 40 -2.41 11.24 -33.86
C GLY A 40 -1.58 10.39 -32.87
N TYR A 41 -1.86 10.52 -31.56
CA TYR A 41 -1.10 9.82 -30.54
C TYR A 41 -1.33 8.30 -30.60
N ALA A 42 -0.24 7.55 -30.50
CA ALA A 42 -0.26 6.09 -30.40
C ALA A 42 0.53 5.64 -29.17
N SER A 43 0.19 4.48 -28.62
CA SER A 43 0.74 3.91 -27.37
C SER A 43 -0.02 4.37 -26.10
N ALA A 44 0.45 3.93 -24.92
CA ALA A 44 -0.13 4.35 -23.65
C ALA A 44 0.24 5.80 -23.30
N GLY A 45 -0.72 6.52 -22.78
CA GLY A 45 -0.54 7.88 -22.30
C GLY A 45 -1.63 8.24 -21.31
N THR A 46 -1.42 9.33 -20.58
CA THR A 46 -2.37 9.80 -19.57
C THR A 46 -2.63 11.29 -19.77
N VAL A 47 -3.90 11.65 -19.90
CA VAL A 47 -4.33 13.06 -19.86
C VAL A 47 -4.71 13.38 -18.42
N GLU A 48 -4.04 14.36 -17.84
CA GLU A 48 -4.29 14.81 -16.47
C GLU A 48 -5.18 16.05 -16.45
N PHE A 49 -6.12 16.07 -15.51
CA PHE A 49 -7.06 17.16 -15.28
C PHE A 49 -7.01 17.62 -13.84
N ILE A 50 -7.32 18.88 -13.60
CA ILE A 50 -7.70 19.40 -12.30
C ILE A 50 -9.22 19.46 -12.25
N VAL A 51 -9.82 18.95 -11.18
CA VAL A 51 -11.26 18.95 -10.97
C VAL A 51 -11.56 19.74 -9.70
N ASP A 52 -12.43 20.74 -9.81
CA ASP A 52 -12.84 21.56 -8.68
C ASP A 52 -14.02 20.96 -7.90
N GLY A 53 -14.39 21.57 -6.77
CA GLY A 53 -15.49 21.12 -5.92
C GLY A 53 -16.87 21.12 -6.59
N SER A 54 -17.04 21.85 -7.69
CA SER A 54 -18.26 21.84 -8.52
C SER A 54 -18.26 20.75 -9.61
N LYS A 55 -17.18 19.94 -9.68
CA LYS A 55 -16.92 18.95 -10.72
C LYS A 55 -16.60 19.54 -12.11
N SER A 56 -16.32 20.83 -12.17
CA SER A 56 -15.73 21.42 -13.37
C SER A 56 -14.28 20.95 -13.49
N PHE A 57 -13.89 20.52 -14.69
CA PHE A 57 -12.55 19.97 -14.90
C PHE A 57 -11.80 20.77 -15.97
N TYR A 58 -10.49 20.85 -15.80
CA TYR A 58 -9.59 21.64 -16.62
C TYR A 58 -8.38 20.80 -17.00
N PHE A 59 -8.03 20.82 -18.30
CA PHE A 59 -6.83 20.15 -18.79
C PHE A 59 -5.58 20.70 -18.12
N LEU A 60 -4.73 19.81 -17.63
CA LEU A 60 -3.44 20.14 -17.06
C LEU A 60 -2.31 19.81 -18.04
N GLU A 61 -2.14 18.53 -18.33
CA GLU A 61 -1.09 18.05 -19.23
C GLU A 61 -1.44 16.68 -19.83
N MET A 62 -0.64 16.27 -20.83
CA MET A 62 -0.64 14.90 -21.33
C MET A 62 0.74 14.29 -21.13
N ASN A 63 0.79 13.21 -20.39
CA ASN A 63 1.99 12.40 -20.24
C ASN A 63 2.03 11.33 -21.34
N THR A 64 2.92 11.49 -22.31
CA THR A 64 3.05 10.61 -23.48
C THR A 64 3.92 9.39 -23.19
N ARG A 65 3.63 8.70 -22.11
CA ARG A 65 4.32 7.53 -21.59
C ARG A 65 3.43 6.73 -20.64
N LEU A 66 3.81 5.51 -20.36
CA LEU A 66 3.22 4.77 -19.24
C LEU A 66 3.53 5.50 -17.92
N GLN A 67 2.54 5.65 -17.07
CA GLN A 67 2.73 6.23 -15.75
C GLN A 67 2.97 5.16 -14.69
N VAL A 68 3.54 5.59 -13.55
CA VAL A 68 3.85 4.70 -12.41
C VAL A 68 2.60 3.99 -11.93
N GLU A 69 1.48 4.72 -11.90
CA GLU A 69 0.17 4.30 -11.40
C GLU A 69 -0.68 3.46 -12.38
N HIS A 70 -0.10 2.97 -13.48
CA HIS A 70 -0.83 2.10 -14.41
C HIS A 70 -1.46 0.85 -13.76
N PRO A 71 -0.89 0.28 -12.67
CA PRO A 71 -1.45 -0.92 -12.05
C PRO A 71 -2.90 -0.75 -11.57
N VAL A 72 -3.29 0.43 -11.07
CA VAL A 72 -4.69 0.63 -10.64
C VAL A 72 -5.66 0.57 -11.81
N THR A 73 -5.25 1.06 -12.99
CA THR A 73 -6.03 0.92 -14.22
C THR A 73 -6.11 -0.53 -14.67
N GLU A 74 -4.99 -1.25 -14.66
CA GLU A 74 -4.95 -2.67 -15.03
C GLU A 74 -5.86 -3.50 -14.12
N LEU A 75 -5.80 -3.25 -12.80
CA LEU A 75 -6.58 -3.99 -11.81
C LEU A 75 -8.09 -3.78 -11.92
N ILE A 76 -8.56 -2.59 -12.31
CA ILE A 76 -10.01 -2.33 -12.45
C ILE A 76 -10.55 -2.65 -13.83
N THR A 77 -9.70 -2.71 -14.87
CA THR A 77 -10.13 -2.94 -16.25
C THR A 77 -9.82 -4.35 -16.74
N GLY A 78 -8.83 -5.02 -16.15
CA GLY A 78 -8.30 -6.29 -16.63
C GLY A 78 -7.45 -6.18 -17.90
N VAL A 79 -7.00 -4.98 -18.27
CA VAL A 79 -6.15 -4.75 -19.43
C VAL A 79 -4.71 -4.66 -18.99
N ASP A 80 -3.83 -5.49 -19.54
CA ASP A 80 -2.39 -5.34 -19.39
C ASP A 80 -1.90 -4.24 -20.34
N LEU A 81 -1.61 -3.06 -19.79
CA LEU A 81 -1.20 -1.89 -20.57
C LEU A 81 0.20 -2.08 -21.16
N VAL A 82 1.10 -2.77 -20.49
CA VAL A 82 2.45 -3.04 -20.97
C VAL A 82 2.41 -3.98 -22.16
N GLU A 83 1.62 -5.05 -22.08
CA GLU A 83 1.40 -5.93 -23.23
C GLU A 83 0.84 -5.18 -24.44
N GLN A 84 -0.19 -4.34 -24.22
CA GLN A 84 -0.78 -3.57 -25.31
C GLN A 84 0.22 -2.59 -25.92
N MET A 85 1.10 -1.96 -25.13
CA MET A 85 2.18 -1.11 -25.64
C MET A 85 3.12 -1.88 -26.57
N ILE A 86 3.51 -3.09 -26.17
CA ILE A 86 4.40 -3.96 -26.96
C ILE A 86 3.71 -4.36 -28.27
N ARG A 87 2.44 -4.75 -28.23
CA ARG A 87 1.64 -5.12 -29.40
C ARG A 87 1.49 -3.95 -30.39
N VAL A 88 1.15 -2.76 -29.88
CA VAL A 88 1.04 -1.55 -30.68
C VAL A 88 2.39 -1.19 -31.30
N ALA A 89 3.50 -1.31 -30.56
CA ALA A 89 4.84 -1.08 -31.09
C ALA A 89 5.22 -2.10 -32.18
N ALA A 90 4.69 -3.33 -32.11
CA ALA A 90 4.83 -4.34 -33.16
C ALA A 90 3.92 -4.09 -34.38
N GLY A 91 3.10 -3.04 -34.37
CA GLY A 91 2.19 -2.69 -35.46
C GLY A 91 0.81 -3.38 -35.39
N GLU A 92 0.52 -4.07 -34.29
CA GLU A 92 -0.78 -4.68 -34.08
C GLU A 92 -1.84 -3.62 -33.72
N LYS A 93 -3.08 -3.89 -34.07
CA LYS A 93 -4.23 -3.11 -33.60
C LYS A 93 -4.72 -3.67 -32.27
N LEU A 94 -5.30 -2.79 -31.45
CA LEU A 94 -5.96 -3.26 -30.22
C LEU A 94 -7.06 -4.28 -30.57
N ALA A 95 -7.10 -5.38 -29.85
CA ALA A 95 -8.08 -6.46 -30.03
C ALA A 95 -9.47 -6.11 -29.44
N PHE A 96 -9.60 -4.97 -28.78
CA PHE A 96 -10.81 -4.50 -28.11
C PHE A 96 -11.11 -3.05 -28.47
N SER A 97 -12.31 -2.60 -28.17
CA SER A 97 -12.76 -1.21 -28.31
C SER A 97 -13.13 -0.61 -26.96
N GLN A 98 -13.30 0.70 -26.87
CA GLN A 98 -13.67 1.38 -25.62
C GLN A 98 -14.90 0.78 -24.93
N LYS A 99 -15.89 0.35 -25.69
CA LYS A 99 -17.13 -0.28 -25.14
C LYS A 99 -16.90 -1.64 -24.47
N ASP A 100 -15.78 -2.27 -24.75
CA ASP A 100 -15.41 -3.56 -24.19
C ASP A 100 -14.69 -3.41 -22.83
N ILE A 101 -14.28 -2.17 -22.51
CA ILE A 101 -13.59 -1.82 -21.27
C ILE A 101 -14.61 -1.37 -20.22
N GLY A 102 -14.67 -2.10 -19.11
CA GLY A 102 -15.49 -1.76 -17.96
C GLY A 102 -14.62 -1.49 -16.73
N ILE A 103 -15.20 -0.83 -15.74
CA ILE A 103 -14.62 -0.68 -14.41
C ILE A 103 -15.19 -1.79 -13.53
N ASN A 104 -14.32 -2.57 -12.91
CA ASN A 104 -14.69 -3.66 -12.01
C ASN A 104 -13.94 -3.53 -10.68
N GLY A 105 -14.70 -3.32 -9.60
CA GLY A 105 -14.14 -3.16 -8.27
C GLY A 105 -13.39 -1.84 -8.09
N TRP A 106 -12.44 -1.87 -7.17
CA TRP A 106 -11.65 -0.72 -6.72
C TRP A 106 -10.20 -1.11 -6.51
N ALA A 107 -9.27 -0.31 -7.00
CA ALA A 107 -7.85 -0.51 -6.79
C ALA A 107 -7.21 0.68 -6.09
N ILE A 108 -6.26 0.40 -5.19
CA ILE A 108 -5.46 1.38 -4.47
C ILE A 108 -3.99 1.04 -4.67
N GLU A 109 -3.17 2.04 -4.96
CA GLU A 109 -1.72 1.95 -5.02
C GLU A 109 -1.10 2.83 -3.95
N ASN A 110 -0.16 2.28 -3.21
CA ASN A 110 0.74 3.02 -2.34
C ASN A 110 2.17 2.92 -2.87
N ARG A 111 2.79 4.07 -3.12
CA ARG A 111 4.21 4.12 -3.46
C ARG A 111 5.03 4.03 -2.19
N VAL A 112 5.74 2.93 -2.03
CA VAL A 112 6.67 2.72 -0.93
C VAL A 112 8.01 3.34 -1.29
N TYR A 113 8.39 4.38 -0.54
CA TYR A 113 9.63 5.13 -0.75
C TYR A 113 10.61 4.91 0.39
N ALA A 114 11.91 4.91 0.06
CA ALA A 114 12.99 5.02 1.03
C ALA A 114 13.12 6.48 1.52
N GLU A 115 12.10 6.95 2.24
CA GLU A 115 11.98 8.29 2.81
C GLU A 115 11.50 8.19 4.25
N ASP A 116 12.15 8.92 5.15
CA ASP A 116 11.80 8.93 6.57
C ASP A 116 10.69 9.96 6.85
N PRO A 117 9.44 9.55 7.08
CA PRO A 117 8.32 10.47 7.28
C PRO A 117 8.45 11.29 8.57
N TYR A 118 9.12 10.75 9.59
CA TYR A 118 9.37 11.45 10.87
C TYR A 118 10.42 12.56 10.76
N ARG A 119 11.16 12.58 9.67
CA ARG A 119 12.18 13.59 9.39
C ARG A 119 11.84 14.42 8.15
N GLY A 120 10.56 14.71 7.96
CA GLY A 120 10.09 15.50 6.82
C GLY A 120 10.30 14.81 5.47
N PHE A 121 10.27 13.49 5.45
CA PHE A 121 10.48 12.66 4.25
C PHE A 121 11.88 12.84 3.63
N LEU A 122 12.89 12.94 4.47
CA LEU A 122 14.26 12.91 3.97
C LEU A 122 14.56 11.55 3.33
N PRO A 123 15.21 11.53 2.15
CA PRO A 123 15.64 10.27 1.53
C PRO A 123 16.54 9.47 2.46
N SER A 124 16.30 8.18 2.55
CA SER A 124 17.09 7.24 3.31
C SER A 124 17.83 6.32 2.35
N ILE A 125 19.13 6.42 2.34
CA ILE A 125 20.01 5.61 1.51
C ILE A 125 20.64 4.50 2.34
N GLY A 126 21.01 3.39 1.72
CA GLY A 126 21.69 2.32 2.40
C GLY A 126 21.26 0.95 1.92
N ARG A 127 21.67 -0.07 2.67
CA ARG A 127 21.42 -1.46 2.34
C ARG A 127 20.13 -1.94 2.97
N LEU A 128 19.29 -2.60 2.17
CA LEU A 128 18.11 -3.33 2.64
C LEU A 128 18.59 -4.60 3.38
N THR A 129 18.60 -4.56 4.71
CA THR A 129 18.99 -5.72 5.53
C THR A 129 17.88 -6.75 5.61
N ARG A 130 16.63 -6.30 5.45
CA ARG A 130 15.44 -7.13 5.28
C ARG A 130 14.52 -6.51 4.24
N TYR A 131 14.02 -7.34 3.35
CA TYR A 131 13.00 -6.97 2.38
C TYR A 131 12.08 -8.17 2.15
N ARG A 132 10.91 -8.11 2.74
CA ARG A 132 9.88 -9.13 2.62
C ARG A 132 8.56 -8.48 2.29
N PRO A 133 8.20 -8.42 1.01
CA PRO A 133 6.90 -7.90 0.61
C PRO A 133 5.77 -8.83 1.09
N PRO A 134 4.53 -8.33 1.16
CA PRO A 134 3.37 -9.17 1.40
C PRO A 134 3.26 -10.25 0.32
N THR A 135 2.60 -11.35 0.67
CA THR A 135 2.31 -12.40 -0.30
C THR A 135 1.41 -11.84 -1.40
N GLU A 136 1.88 -11.94 -2.64
CA GLU A 136 1.06 -11.58 -3.79
C GLU A 136 -0.08 -12.58 -3.95
N VAL A 137 -1.29 -12.06 -4.12
CA VAL A 137 -2.49 -12.85 -4.38
C VAL A 137 -2.87 -12.64 -5.83
N ALA A 138 -2.67 -13.66 -6.65
CA ALA A 138 -3.17 -13.66 -8.01
C ALA A 138 -4.69 -13.71 -7.99
N GLY A 139 -5.31 -12.60 -8.35
CA GLY A 139 -6.76 -12.45 -8.34
C GLY A 139 -7.12 -11.04 -8.76
N GLY A 140 -8.37 -10.83 -8.98
CA GLY A 140 -8.86 -9.62 -9.62
C GLY A 140 -9.15 -9.88 -11.09
N PRO A 141 -9.68 -8.88 -11.80
CA PRO A 141 -10.09 -9.03 -13.19
C PRO A 141 -8.90 -9.08 -14.17
N MET A 142 -7.69 -9.41 -13.73
CA MET A 142 -6.59 -9.65 -14.64
C MET A 142 -6.99 -10.78 -15.58
N LEU A 143 -7.27 -10.42 -16.81
CA LEU A 143 -7.44 -11.36 -17.88
C LEU A 143 -6.08 -12.01 -18.12
N ASP A 144 -6.00 -13.30 -17.90
CA ASP A 144 -4.86 -14.10 -18.33
C ASP A 144 -4.63 -13.80 -19.82
N ALA A 145 -3.42 -13.44 -20.20
CA ALA A 145 -3.05 -13.15 -21.60
C ALA A 145 -3.37 -14.31 -22.56
N GLY A 146 -3.54 -15.53 -22.03
CA GLY A 146 -4.01 -16.70 -22.76
C GLY A 146 -5.52 -16.84 -22.86
N THR A 147 -6.29 -16.03 -22.14
CA THR A 147 -7.76 -16.11 -22.07
C THR A 147 -8.48 -14.86 -22.56
N TRP A 148 -7.80 -13.97 -23.28
CA TRP A 148 -8.55 -13.01 -24.10
C TRP A 148 -9.48 -13.84 -24.96
N PRO A 149 -10.80 -13.79 -24.72
CA PRO A 149 -11.69 -14.55 -25.56
C PRO A 149 -11.40 -14.12 -26.99
N ASP A 150 -11.15 -15.09 -27.83
CA ASP A 150 -11.49 -15.00 -29.23
C ASP A 150 -12.78 -14.20 -29.26
N LEU A 151 -12.81 -13.00 -29.84
CA LEU A 151 -13.88 -11.99 -29.74
C LEU A 151 -15.26 -12.49 -30.22
N GLY A 152 -15.53 -13.77 -30.11
CA GLY A 152 -16.82 -14.41 -30.16
C GLY A 152 -17.55 -14.24 -28.84
N ASN A 153 -18.39 -13.23 -28.77
CA ASN A 153 -19.64 -13.03 -28.00
C ASN A 153 -19.97 -13.93 -26.78
N GLY A 154 -18.98 -14.55 -26.12
CA GLY A 154 -19.18 -15.31 -24.88
C GLY A 154 -19.17 -14.41 -23.64
N PRO A 155 -20.04 -14.66 -22.63
CA PRO A 155 -19.97 -13.92 -21.38
C PRO A 155 -18.58 -14.17 -20.74
N ARG A 156 -17.90 -13.09 -20.30
CA ARG A 156 -16.72 -13.21 -19.47
C ARG A 156 -17.06 -14.09 -18.26
N PRO A 157 -16.22 -15.06 -17.86
CA PRO A 157 -16.44 -15.74 -16.61
C PRO A 157 -16.33 -14.70 -15.49
N VAL A 158 -17.47 -14.23 -15.00
CA VAL A 158 -17.55 -13.48 -13.76
C VAL A 158 -17.24 -14.50 -12.67
N ALA A 159 -16.06 -14.43 -12.09
CA ALA A 159 -15.80 -15.16 -10.85
C ALA A 159 -16.85 -14.70 -9.85
N THR A 160 -17.58 -15.64 -9.26
CA THR A 160 -18.69 -15.35 -8.34
C THR A 160 -18.22 -14.68 -7.06
N GLU A 161 -16.93 -14.77 -6.74
CA GLU A 161 -16.21 -14.01 -5.71
C GLU A 161 -14.76 -13.84 -6.17
N PRO A 162 -14.40 -12.73 -6.80
CA PRO A 162 -13.01 -12.49 -7.14
C PRO A 162 -12.19 -12.34 -5.84
N PRO A 163 -11.09 -13.05 -5.68
CA PRO A 163 -10.21 -12.87 -4.53
C PRO A 163 -9.65 -11.44 -4.52
N LEU A 164 -9.35 -10.91 -3.32
CA LEU A 164 -8.62 -9.67 -3.17
C LEU A 164 -7.28 -9.79 -3.90
N ALA A 165 -6.96 -8.85 -4.76
CA ALA A 165 -5.66 -8.83 -5.41
C ALA A 165 -4.66 -8.06 -4.54
N VAL A 166 -3.48 -8.64 -4.33
CA VAL A 166 -2.32 -7.96 -3.78
C VAL A 166 -1.19 -8.11 -4.77
N ARG A 167 -0.66 -6.99 -5.24
CA ARG A 167 0.42 -6.91 -6.24
C ARG A 167 1.54 -6.01 -5.74
N ASN A 168 2.78 -6.42 -5.87
CA ASN A 168 3.95 -5.66 -5.46
C ASN A 168 4.96 -5.52 -6.60
N ASP A 169 4.90 -4.42 -7.32
CA ASP A 169 5.87 -4.11 -8.37
C ASP A 169 7.12 -3.50 -7.74
N THR A 170 8.25 -4.18 -7.83
CA THR A 170 9.50 -3.77 -7.20
C THR A 170 10.72 -3.99 -8.10
N GLY A 171 11.71 -3.12 -7.95
CA GLY A 171 13.03 -3.28 -8.58
C GLY A 171 14.16 -3.56 -7.59
N VAL A 172 13.83 -3.79 -6.31
CA VAL A 172 14.81 -4.03 -5.25
C VAL A 172 14.65 -5.44 -4.65
N TYR A 173 15.65 -5.87 -3.89
CA TYR A 173 15.68 -7.18 -3.24
C TYR A 173 16.43 -7.10 -1.91
N GLU A 174 16.23 -8.07 -1.04
CA GLU A 174 16.94 -8.17 0.24
C GLU A 174 18.46 -8.24 -0.01
N GLY A 175 19.22 -7.39 0.69
CA GLY A 175 20.65 -7.22 0.50
C GLY A 175 21.03 -6.20 -0.57
N GLY A 176 20.07 -5.70 -1.37
CA GLY A 176 20.29 -4.60 -2.33
C GLY A 176 20.54 -3.26 -1.64
N GLU A 177 20.98 -2.27 -2.40
CA GLU A 177 21.29 -0.93 -1.92
C GLU A 177 20.39 0.11 -2.57
N ILE A 178 19.82 1.02 -1.77
CA ILE A 178 19.09 2.18 -2.24
C ILE A 178 20.08 3.29 -2.54
N SER A 179 20.16 3.66 -3.82
CA SER A 179 21.09 4.67 -4.33
C SER A 179 20.58 6.09 -4.09
N MET A 180 21.51 7.00 -3.84
CA MET A 180 21.21 8.44 -3.78
C MET A 180 21.05 9.12 -5.14
N PHE A 181 21.35 8.40 -6.23
CA PHE A 181 21.37 8.96 -7.59
C PHE A 181 20.08 8.73 -8.38
N TYR A 182 19.16 7.97 -7.83
CA TYR A 182 17.90 7.60 -8.45
C TYR A 182 16.71 7.90 -7.53
N ASP A 183 15.51 7.82 -8.08
CA ASP A 183 14.28 7.91 -7.31
C ASP A 183 14.30 6.87 -6.17
N PRO A 184 14.02 7.27 -4.91
CA PRO A 184 14.09 6.36 -3.77
C PRO A 184 12.90 5.40 -3.69
N MET A 185 12.12 5.20 -4.75
CA MET A 185 11.00 4.28 -4.77
C MET A 185 11.47 2.84 -4.62
N ILE A 186 10.97 2.18 -3.59
CA ILE A 186 11.25 0.77 -3.27
C ILE A 186 10.28 -0.13 -4.02
N ALA A 187 8.99 0.20 -3.95
CA ALA A 187 7.94 -0.62 -4.52
C ALA A 187 6.66 0.20 -4.78
N LYS A 188 5.81 -0.35 -5.65
CA LYS A 188 4.41 0.02 -5.77
C LYS A 188 3.60 -1.13 -5.19
N LEU A 189 2.97 -0.90 -4.06
CA LEU A 189 2.06 -1.86 -3.46
C LEU A 189 0.65 -1.53 -3.91
N CYS A 190 0.01 -2.46 -4.60
CA CYS A 190 -1.32 -2.28 -5.14
C CYS A 190 -2.27 -3.33 -4.58
N THR A 191 -3.50 -2.93 -4.27
CA THR A 191 -4.57 -3.84 -3.87
C THR A 191 -5.82 -3.59 -4.69
N TRP A 192 -6.56 -4.67 -4.94
CA TRP A 192 -7.85 -4.63 -5.59
C TRP A 192 -8.88 -5.41 -4.79
N ALA A 193 -10.11 -4.91 -4.74
CA ALA A 193 -11.25 -5.61 -4.16
C ALA A 193 -12.57 -5.17 -4.84
N PRO A 194 -13.68 -5.91 -4.63
CA PRO A 194 -14.98 -5.53 -5.17
C PRO A 194 -15.48 -4.17 -4.72
N THR A 195 -15.13 -3.76 -3.51
CA THR A 195 -15.53 -2.45 -2.96
C THR A 195 -14.31 -1.64 -2.51
N ARG A 196 -14.48 -0.32 -2.43
CA ARG A 196 -13.44 0.58 -1.93
C ARG A 196 -13.01 0.25 -0.49
N GLY A 197 -13.98 -0.05 0.37
CA GLY A 197 -13.69 -0.41 1.76
C GLY A 197 -12.84 -1.66 1.87
N ASP A 198 -13.17 -2.71 1.10
CA ASP A 198 -12.38 -3.94 1.07
C ASP A 198 -10.99 -3.72 0.47
N ALA A 199 -10.84 -2.83 -0.53
CA ALA A 199 -9.53 -2.48 -1.10
C ALA A 199 -8.65 -1.75 -0.08
N ILE A 200 -9.22 -0.84 0.73
CA ILE A 200 -8.54 -0.18 1.85
C ILE A 200 -8.09 -1.20 2.89
N GLU A 201 -8.96 -2.12 3.28
CA GLU A 201 -8.65 -3.16 4.27
C GLU A 201 -7.56 -4.11 3.76
N ALA A 202 -7.62 -4.50 2.49
CA ALA A 202 -6.57 -5.29 1.86
C ALA A 202 -5.22 -4.55 1.86
N MET A 203 -5.23 -3.22 1.62
CA MET A 203 -4.02 -2.40 1.65
C MET A 203 -3.44 -2.31 3.07
N ARG A 204 -4.26 -2.13 4.11
CA ARG A 204 -3.82 -2.16 5.51
C ARG A 204 -3.10 -3.46 5.84
N ASN A 205 -3.75 -4.58 5.54
CA ASN A 205 -3.17 -5.90 5.79
C ASN A 205 -1.87 -6.14 5.01
N ALA A 206 -1.79 -5.64 3.78
CA ALA A 206 -0.59 -5.75 2.96
C ALA A 206 0.56 -4.87 3.50
N LEU A 207 0.27 -3.65 3.95
CA LEU A 207 1.26 -2.76 4.58
C LEU A 207 1.77 -3.34 5.90
N ASP A 208 0.89 -3.92 6.73
CA ASP A 208 1.27 -4.57 7.99
C ASP A 208 2.16 -5.80 7.79
N ALA A 209 1.98 -6.50 6.67
CA ALA A 209 2.80 -7.65 6.31
C ALA A 209 4.12 -7.30 5.64
N PHE A 210 4.37 -6.03 5.31
CA PHE A 210 5.54 -5.60 4.59
C PHE A 210 6.71 -5.33 5.55
N GLU A 211 7.73 -6.18 5.53
CA GLU A 211 8.93 -6.00 6.36
C GLU A 211 10.09 -5.36 5.57
N ILE A 212 10.51 -4.17 5.97
CA ILE A 212 11.67 -3.45 5.43
C ILE A 212 12.56 -3.02 6.59
N GLU A 213 13.85 -3.41 6.55
CA GLU A 213 14.85 -2.99 7.55
C GLU A 213 16.13 -2.51 6.88
N GLY A 214 16.89 -1.68 7.59
CA GLY A 214 18.19 -1.13 7.16
C GLY A 214 18.12 0.31 6.67
N ILE A 215 16.93 0.76 6.28
CA ILE A 215 16.66 2.14 5.84
C ILE A 215 15.36 2.64 6.43
N GLY A 216 15.19 3.96 6.50
CA GLY A 216 13.89 4.58 6.75
C GLY A 216 12.98 4.46 5.52
N HIS A 217 11.69 4.29 5.73
CA HIS A 217 10.69 4.15 4.67
C HIS A 217 9.36 4.78 5.08
N ASN A 218 8.52 5.10 4.10
CA ASN A 218 7.26 5.82 4.32
C ASN A 218 6.06 4.92 4.67
N ILE A 219 6.23 3.62 4.87
CA ILE A 219 5.12 2.70 5.22
C ILE A 219 4.29 3.20 6.42
N PRO A 220 4.90 3.68 7.54
CA PRO A 220 4.11 4.20 8.66
C PRO A 220 3.17 5.35 8.27
N PHE A 221 3.62 6.20 7.34
CA PHE A 221 2.81 7.31 6.85
C PHE A 221 1.66 6.85 5.95
N VAL A 222 1.94 5.99 4.95
CA VAL A 222 0.88 5.51 4.05
C VAL A 222 -0.13 4.62 4.78
N ALA A 223 0.29 3.88 5.82
CA ALA A 223 -0.61 3.15 6.69
C ALA A 223 -1.54 4.11 7.47
N ALA A 224 -0.99 5.21 8.03
CA ALA A 224 -1.80 6.23 8.70
C ALA A 224 -2.79 6.92 7.75
N VAL A 225 -2.42 7.11 6.48
CA VAL A 225 -3.35 7.61 5.45
C VAL A 225 -4.50 6.63 5.22
N MET A 226 -4.24 5.32 5.16
CA MET A 226 -5.30 4.31 4.99
C MET A 226 -6.30 4.29 6.16
N ASP A 227 -5.86 4.70 7.35
CA ASP A 227 -6.71 4.82 8.56
C ASP A 227 -7.38 6.19 8.71
N HIS A 228 -6.98 7.16 7.89
CA HIS A 228 -7.44 8.53 8.06
C HIS A 228 -8.92 8.70 7.68
N PRO A 229 -9.77 9.32 8.53
CA PRO A 229 -11.21 9.46 8.27
C PRO A 229 -11.56 10.10 6.94
N LYS A 230 -10.83 11.14 6.50
CA LYS A 230 -11.04 11.78 5.21
C LYS A 230 -10.66 10.88 4.03
N PHE A 231 -9.65 10.01 4.19
CA PHE A 231 -9.34 9.02 3.17
C PHE A 231 -10.47 7.99 3.08
N ILE A 232 -10.91 7.46 4.22
CA ILE A 232 -12.01 6.47 4.29
C ILE A 232 -13.30 7.04 3.70
N SER A 233 -13.66 8.29 4.00
CA SER A 233 -14.87 8.94 3.45
C SER A 233 -14.74 9.32 1.97
N GLY A 234 -13.52 9.40 1.42
CA GLY A 234 -13.27 9.87 0.07
C GLY A 234 -13.17 11.39 -0.07
N GLU A 235 -13.13 12.12 1.04
CA GLU A 235 -12.98 13.58 1.08
C GLU A 235 -11.51 13.99 1.00
N MET A 236 -10.90 13.71 -0.15
CA MET A 236 -9.48 13.96 -0.39
C MET A 236 -9.27 15.07 -1.40
N THR A 237 -8.22 15.86 -1.17
CA THR A 237 -7.69 16.82 -2.12
C THR A 237 -6.22 16.54 -2.40
N THR A 238 -5.66 17.14 -3.45
CA THR A 238 -4.22 17.09 -3.72
C THR A 238 -3.40 17.76 -2.60
N ALA A 239 -4.03 18.61 -1.78
CA ALA A 239 -3.45 19.27 -0.62
C ALA A 239 -3.58 18.47 0.69
N PHE A 240 -4.16 17.26 0.66
CA PHE A 240 -4.45 16.42 1.83
C PHE A 240 -3.29 16.38 2.85
N ILE A 241 -2.07 16.15 2.39
CA ILE A 241 -0.90 16.04 3.30
C ILE A 241 -0.61 17.37 3.98
N ALA A 242 -0.70 18.48 3.25
CA ALA A 242 -0.46 19.80 3.84
C ALA A 242 -1.58 20.24 4.80
N GLU A 243 -2.80 19.77 4.56
CA GLU A 243 -3.98 20.09 5.40
C GLU A 243 -4.02 19.25 6.67
N GLU A 244 -3.73 17.93 6.58
CA GLU A 244 -3.87 17.01 7.70
C GLU A 244 -2.57 16.82 8.50
N TYR A 245 -1.42 17.15 7.91
CA TYR A 245 -0.11 17.05 8.55
C TYR A 245 0.69 18.35 8.39
N PRO A 246 0.16 19.53 8.84
CA PRO A 246 0.80 20.83 8.63
C PRO A 246 2.17 20.96 9.32
N ASP A 247 2.35 20.32 10.47
CA ASP A 247 3.58 20.31 11.25
C ASP A 247 4.49 19.12 10.92
N GLY A 248 4.08 18.29 9.96
CA GLY A 248 4.75 17.04 9.58
C GLY A 248 4.09 15.81 10.19
N PHE A 249 4.63 14.65 9.84
CA PHE A 249 4.14 13.37 10.33
C PHE A 249 4.86 12.99 11.63
N GLU A 250 4.12 12.85 12.71
CA GLU A 250 4.64 12.49 14.03
C GLU A 250 4.29 11.04 14.42
N GLY A 251 3.62 10.31 13.52
CA GLY A 251 3.13 8.97 13.77
C GLY A 251 1.74 8.95 14.45
N VAL A 252 1.35 7.77 14.90
CA VAL A 252 0.08 7.57 15.61
C VAL A 252 0.32 7.71 17.10
N THR A 253 -0.41 8.62 17.74
CA THR A 253 -0.41 8.72 19.20
C THR A 253 -1.22 7.55 19.77
N LEU A 254 -0.54 6.68 20.52
CA LEU A 254 -1.18 5.57 21.20
C LEU A 254 -1.74 6.02 22.53
N ASP A 255 -2.94 5.59 22.86
CA ASP A 255 -3.50 5.76 24.19
C ASP A 255 -2.84 4.80 25.19
N GLU A 256 -3.05 5.04 26.49
CA GLU A 256 -2.46 4.21 27.54
C GLU A 256 -2.88 2.74 27.44
N THR A 257 -4.10 2.47 27.00
CA THR A 257 -4.62 1.11 26.81
C THR A 257 -3.87 0.37 25.70
N ALA A 258 -3.63 1.03 24.58
CA ALA A 258 -2.84 0.48 23.47
C ALA A 258 -1.39 0.25 23.90
N LEU A 259 -0.77 1.19 24.61
CA LEU A 259 0.58 1.04 25.14
C LEU A 259 0.70 -0.14 26.12
N ARG A 260 -0.28 -0.32 27.02
CA ARG A 260 -0.33 -1.48 27.91
C ARG A 260 -0.42 -2.78 27.15
N ARG A 261 -1.27 -2.87 26.12
CA ARG A 261 -1.39 -4.07 25.28
C ARG A 261 -0.06 -4.41 24.58
N ILE A 262 0.61 -3.39 24.03
CA ILE A 262 1.92 -3.57 23.39
C ILE A 262 2.97 -4.01 24.43
N ALA A 263 2.99 -3.39 25.61
CA ALA A 263 3.87 -3.76 26.71
C ALA A 263 3.65 -5.23 27.11
N ALA A 264 2.39 -5.64 27.30
CA ALA A 264 2.03 -7.00 27.63
C ALA A 264 2.51 -8.01 26.58
N ALA A 265 2.21 -7.75 25.30
CA ALA A 265 2.63 -8.61 24.20
C ALA A 265 4.16 -8.72 24.12
N THR A 266 4.86 -7.59 24.23
CA THR A 266 6.33 -7.52 24.17
C THR A 266 6.97 -8.35 25.29
N VAL A 267 6.51 -8.17 26.53
CA VAL A 267 7.02 -8.91 27.68
C VAL A 267 6.75 -10.42 27.54
N ALA A 268 5.55 -10.80 27.09
CA ALA A 268 5.20 -12.20 26.84
C ALA A 268 6.15 -12.84 25.83
N MET A 269 6.35 -12.19 24.69
CA MET A 269 7.24 -12.68 23.62
C MET A 269 8.69 -12.76 24.08
N TYR A 270 9.19 -11.71 24.73
CA TYR A 270 10.57 -11.67 25.23
C TYR A 270 10.82 -12.75 26.28
N ARG A 271 9.90 -12.93 27.22
CA ARG A 271 9.98 -13.99 28.22
C ARG A 271 10.02 -15.38 27.58
N VAL A 272 9.22 -15.66 26.58
CA VAL A 272 9.27 -16.94 25.83
C VAL A 272 10.65 -17.12 25.18
N ALA A 273 11.21 -16.09 24.58
CA ALA A 273 12.54 -16.13 23.98
C ALA A 273 13.62 -16.41 25.07
N GLU A 274 13.54 -15.76 26.22
CA GLU A 274 14.47 -16.00 27.35
C GLU A 274 14.36 -17.42 27.89
N ILE A 275 13.14 -17.97 28.06
CA ILE A 275 12.93 -19.35 28.46
C ILE A 275 13.55 -20.33 27.45
N ARG A 276 13.37 -20.08 26.15
CA ARG A 276 14.00 -20.89 25.10
C ARG A 276 15.52 -20.85 25.21
N ARG A 277 16.11 -19.68 25.48
CA ARG A 277 17.55 -19.51 25.72
C ARG A 277 18.04 -20.29 26.95
N THR A 278 17.20 -20.54 27.97
CA THR A 278 17.59 -21.38 29.13
C THR A 278 17.76 -22.85 28.75
N ARG A 279 17.11 -23.31 27.69
CA ARG A 279 17.10 -24.73 27.25
C ARG A 279 18.24 -25.12 26.32
N VAL A 280 19.15 -24.19 25.98
CA VAL A 280 20.30 -24.49 25.10
C VAL A 280 21.26 -25.42 25.82
N SER A 281 21.59 -26.56 25.22
CA SER A 281 22.57 -27.55 25.71
C SER A 281 24.00 -27.10 25.47
N GLY A 282 24.97 -27.71 26.16
CA GLY A 282 26.41 -27.47 25.99
C GLY A 282 26.95 -26.25 26.75
N ARG A 283 26.28 -25.78 27.78
CA ARG A 283 26.80 -24.70 28.64
C ARG A 283 27.98 -25.17 29.51
N MET A 284 29.01 -24.36 29.58
CA MET A 284 30.10 -24.54 30.52
C MET A 284 29.61 -24.10 31.91
N GLY A 285 29.40 -25.06 32.81
CA GLY A 285 28.95 -24.86 34.18
C GLY A 285 27.46 -25.21 34.42
N ASN A 286 27.17 -25.79 35.58
CA ASN A 286 25.82 -26.23 35.98
C ASN A 286 24.89 -25.06 36.42
N HIS A 287 25.08 -23.86 35.93
CA HIS A 287 24.21 -22.72 36.27
C HIS A 287 22.89 -22.82 35.53
N GLU A 288 21.84 -23.15 36.24
CA GLU A 288 20.46 -23.04 35.77
C GLU A 288 20.06 -21.55 35.73
N ARG A 289 19.94 -20.99 34.52
CA ARG A 289 19.43 -19.62 34.38
C ARG A 289 17.93 -19.63 34.60
N ARG A 290 17.48 -18.93 35.64
CA ARG A 290 16.06 -18.74 35.94
C ARG A 290 15.57 -17.43 35.29
N VAL A 291 14.46 -17.51 34.60
CA VAL A 291 13.77 -16.33 34.06
C VAL A 291 12.76 -15.85 35.10
N GLY A 292 12.92 -14.64 35.58
CA GLY A 292 12.02 -14.04 36.56
C GLY A 292 10.61 -13.81 36.04
N THR A 293 9.73 -13.47 36.97
CA THR A 293 8.32 -13.12 36.69
C THR A 293 8.08 -11.62 36.67
N GLU A 294 8.97 -10.83 37.28
CA GLU A 294 8.89 -9.39 37.33
C GLU A 294 9.63 -8.77 36.12
N TRP A 295 8.95 -7.90 35.39
CA TRP A 295 9.46 -7.23 34.18
C TRP A 295 9.06 -5.77 34.15
N VAL A 296 9.83 -4.95 33.43
CA VAL A 296 9.48 -3.58 33.11
C VAL A 296 9.56 -3.42 31.60
N ALA A 297 8.48 -2.95 30.98
CA ALA A 297 8.47 -2.55 29.58
C ALA A 297 8.52 -1.01 29.51
N ASP A 298 9.51 -0.48 28.82
CA ASP A 298 9.63 0.96 28.56
C ASP A 298 9.18 1.26 27.13
N LEU A 299 8.07 2.00 26.98
CA LEU A 299 7.46 2.34 25.72
C LEU A 299 7.05 3.82 25.71
N GLY A 300 7.42 4.57 24.68
CA GLY A 300 6.99 5.95 24.50
C GLY A 300 7.37 6.88 25.67
N GLY A 301 8.46 6.58 26.39
CA GLY A 301 8.88 7.34 27.57
C GLY A 301 8.12 7.01 28.85
N MET A 302 7.24 6.01 28.80
CA MET A 302 6.52 5.47 29.98
C MET A 302 7.05 4.09 30.34
N SER A 303 7.13 3.80 31.65
CA SER A 303 7.53 2.50 32.20
C SER A 303 6.29 1.74 32.68
N PHE A 304 6.18 0.49 32.26
CA PHE A 304 5.10 -0.42 32.64
C PHE A 304 5.66 -1.60 33.43
N PRO A 305 5.67 -1.53 34.77
CA PRO A 305 6.00 -2.69 35.62
C PRO A 305 4.90 -3.73 35.50
N VAL A 306 5.29 -4.98 35.27
CA VAL A 306 4.36 -6.10 35.09
C VAL A 306 4.85 -7.35 35.76
N THR A 307 3.91 -8.14 36.26
CA THR A 307 4.15 -9.50 36.74
C THR A 307 3.60 -10.50 35.74
N VAL A 308 4.41 -11.47 35.33
CA VAL A 308 4.04 -12.50 34.36
C VAL A 308 3.88 -13.85 35.05
N SER A 309 2.67 -14.39 35.00
CA SER A 309 2.41 -15.81 35.26
C SER A 309 2.14 -16.51 33.94
N ALA A 310 2.71 -17.68 33.70
CA ALA A 310 2.53 -18.41 32.45
C ALA A 310 2.41 -19.90 32.73
N ASP A 311 1.49 -20.52 32.04
CA ASP A 311 1.29 -21.95 31.95
C ASP A 311 1.38 -22.43 30.48
N PRO A 312 1.22 -23.73 30.18
CA PRO A 312 1.26 -24.23 28.79
C PRO A 312 0.17 -23.70 27.89
N SER A 313 -0.89 -23.11 28.42
CA SER A 313 -2.05 -22.60 27.66
C SER A 313 -1.94 -21.11 27.30
N GLY A 314 -1.09 -20.35 28.06
CA GLY A 314 -0.94 -18.92 27.85
C GLY A 314 -0.09 -18.21 28.90
N ALA A 315 -0.13 -16.89 28.84
CA ALA A 315 0.52 -16.02 29.81
C ALA A 315 -0.46 -14.96 30.33
N ASP A 316 -0.60 -14.88 31.65
CA ASP A 316 -1.29 -13.77 32.31
C ASP A 316 -0.27 -12.69 32.65
N ILE A 317 -0.59 -11.47 32.28
CA ILE A 317 0.25 -10.31 32.54
C ILE A 317 -0.55 -9.31 33.36
N ARG A 318 -0.02 -9.03 34.56
CA ARG A 318 -0.64 -8.10 35.51
C ARG A 318 0.18 -6.85 35.64
N PHE A 319 -0.45 -5.71 35.46
CA PHE A 319 0.14 -4.39 35.70
C PHE A 319 -0.03 -4.01 37.18
N GLU A 320 0.93 -3.28 37.73
CA GLU A 320 0.83 -2.80 39.12
C GLU A 320 -0.40 -1.92 39.38
N ASN A 321 -0.86 -1.19 38.37
CA ASN A 321 -1.93 -0.21 38.43
C ASN A 321 -3.28 -0.72 37.86
N GLY A 322 -3.47 -2.00 37.72
CA GLY A 322 -4.69 -2.65 37.25
C GLY A 322 -4.46 -3.57 36.04
N ASP A 323 -5.41 -4.46 35.81
CA ASP A 323 -5.38 -5.40 34.70
C ASP A 323 -5.73 -4.74 33.36
N VAL A 324 -5.21 -5.29 32.27
CA VAL A 324 -5.63 -4.95 30.90
C VAL A 324 -6.64 -5.95 30.41
#